data_3c362bb8c53f2080561db183d0a09395
#
_entry.id   3c362bb8c53f2080561db183d0a09395
#
_cell.length_a   1.000
_cell.length_b   1.000
_cell.length_c   1.000
_cell.angle_alpha   90.00
_cell.angle_beta   90.00
_cell.angle_gamma   90.00
#
_symmetry.space_group_name_H-M   'P 1'
#
loop_
_entity.id
_entity.type
_entity.pdbx_description
1 polymer ?
#
loop_
_entity_poly.entity_id
_entity_poly.type
_entity_poly.pdbx_seq_one_letter_code
_entity_poly.pdbx_strand_id
1 'polypeptide(L)'
;MKVAIVAPTYLPARRANTIQVMKMCQALVVNGAHVRLAVPANRSGQRGNLGSADHGWEHLANFYGLRVAFPIDWLPAHPILRRYDYGWLAVGWADGWGADIIYTRLPQAAAIASWRGKKTILEVHDLPQGVLGPLLFRLFLKGKGAQRVVLVSRPLLTDLGQSFNFPESPPFSIIASDGVDLERYADLPEPREARRILAEKSGLPLDPDRFTMGYSGHLYAGRGMTLMLEMASQVEDVTFLIVGGEPSQVSLLREKVARRGLRNVILTGFVANAELPGYQAACEALMMPYQPRVAASSGGDIGRYLSPMKMFEYMASGRAILSSDLPVLREVLTSQNALLLPPEDVVVWVTALQELRQNPHLRNGLAEQARRDVVRFTWESRAKRVLEGI
;
A
#
# COMPACT_ATOMS: atom_id res chain seq x y z
N MET A 1 -23.12 -13.06 2.53
CA MET A 1 -21.99 -13.94 2.17
C MET A 1 -20.93 -13.88 3.26
N LYS A 2 -20.44 -15.02 3.72
CA LYS A 2 -19.35 -15.13 4.72
C LYS A 2 -18.00 -15.24 4.02
N VAL A 3 -17.10 -14.30 4.28
CA VAL A 3 -15.77 -14.23 3.67
C VAL A 3 -14.71 -14.42 4.75
N ALA A 4 -14.00 -15.54 4.69
CA ALA A 4 -12.85 -15.81 5.56
C ALA A 4 -11.58 -15.26 4.91
N ILE A 5 -10.95 -14.28 5.52
CA ILE A 5 -9.67 -13.73 5.05
C ILE A 5 -8.54 -14.41 5.81
N VAL A 6 -7.60 -15.00 5.08
CA VAL A 6 -6.42 -15.65 5.64
C VAL A 6 -5.19 -14.83 5.26
N ALA A 7 -4.66 -14.07 6.23
CA ALA A 7 -3.57 -13.13 5.99
C ALA A 7 -2.19 -13.72 6.36
N PRO A 8 -1.14 -13.43 5.57
CA PRO A 8 0.22 -13.91 5.87
C PRO A 8 0.97 -13.06 6.89
N THR A 9 0.33 -12.05 7.48
CA THR A 9 0.98 -11.02 8.28
C THR A 9 0.60 -11.10 9.76
N TYR A 10 1.55 -10.74 10.63
CA TYR A 10 1.29 -10.52 12.05
C TYR A 10 0.67 -9.13 12.27
N LEU A 11 -0.15 -9.00 13.33
CA LEU A 11 -0.76 -7.72 13.72
C LEU A 11 -0.27 -7.30 15.12
N PRO A 12 0.00 -5.99 15.31
CA PRO A 12 0.14 -4.96 14.27
C PRO A 12 1.48 -5.04 13.55
N ALA A 13 1.53 -4.56 12.30
CA ALA A 13 2.77 -4.45 11.53
C ALA A 13 2.76 -3.22 10.61
N ARG A 14 3.92 -2.56 10.50
CA ARG A 14 4.12 -1.35 9.69
C ARG A 14 4.32 -1.65 8.20
N ARG A 15 3.67 -2.67 7.68
CA ARG A 15 3.87 -3.13 6.30
C ARG A 15 2.68 -2.77 5.42
N ALA A 16 2.95 -2.40 4.18
CA ALA A 16 1.92 -2.08 3.20
C ALA A 16 0.92 -3.23 3.00
N ASN A 17 1.41 -4.47 2.94
CA ASN A 17 0.54 -5.64 2.81
C ASN A 17 -0.42 -5.84 4.00
N THR A 18 -0.03 -5.40 5.20
CA THR A 18 -0.90 -5.46 6.38
C THR A 18 -1.99 -4.39 6.30
N ILE A 19 -1.62 -3.17 5.92
CA ILE A 19 -2.59 -2.08 5.69
C ILE A 19 -3.60 -2.52 4.64
N GLN A 20 -3.15 -3.08 3.53
CA GLN A 20 -3.99 -3.55 2.44
C GLN A 20 -5.00 -4.63 2.91
N VAL A 21 -4.56 -5.62 3.69
CA VAL A 21 -5.45 -6.64 4.26
C VAL A 21 -6.52 -6.01 5.15
N MET A 22 -6.12 -5.12 6.06
CA MET A 22 -7.03 -4.47 6.99
C MET A 22 -8.06 -3.57 6.27
N LYS A 23 -7.63 -2.82 5.26
CA LYS A 23 -8.50 -2.00 4.41
C LYS A 23 -9.46 -2.86 3.58
N MET A 24 -8.99 -3.98 3.05
CA MET A 24 -9.83 -4.91 2.30
C MET A 24 -10.89 -5.58 3.19
N CYS A 25 -10.54 -5.96 4.43
CA CYS A 25 -11.52 -6.46 5.40
C CYS A 25 -12.63 -5.45 5.65
N GLN A 26 -12.26 -4.20 5.94
CA GLN A 26 -13.23 -3.10 6.13
C GLN A 26 -14.13 -2.92 4.91
N ALA A 27 -13.54 -2.85 3.72
CA ALA A 27 -14.29 -2.61 2.49
C ALA A 27 -15.30 -3.74 2.17
N LEU A 28 -14.93 -4.98 2.46
CA LEU A 28 -15.84 -6.11 2.33
C LEU A 28 -17.01 -6.02 3.32
N VAL A 29 -16.76 -5.59 4.57
CA VAL A 29 -17.82 -5.37 5.56
C VAL A 29 -18.74 -4.23 5.11
N VAL A 30 -18.21 -3.11 4.65
CA VAL A 30 -18.99 -1.98 4.13
C VAL A 30 -19.87 -2.41 2.95
N ASN A 31 -19.39 -3.32 2.12
CA ASN A 31 -20.16 -3.90 1.01
C ASN A 31 -21.15 -5.03 1.45
N GLY A 32 -21.37 -5.21 2.75
CA GLY A 32 -22.37 -6.13 3.29
C GLY A 32 -21.92 -7.58 3.45
N ALA A 33 -20.62 -7.88 3.34
CA ALA A 33 -20.10 -9.20 3.63
C ALA A 33 -19.92 -9.41 5.15
N HIS A 34 -20.16 -10.64 5.61
CA HIS A 34 -19.75 -11.07 6.96
C HIS A 34 -18.29 -11.51 6.88
N VAL A 35 -17.39 -10.73 7.45
CA VAL A 35 -15.94 -10.95 7.36
C VAL A 35 -15.38 -11.45 8.68
N ARG A 36 -14.49 -12.42 8.63
CA ARG A 36 -13.56 -12.77 9.72
C ARG A 36 -12.14 -12.84 9.16
N LEU A 37 -11.20 -12.29 9.91
CA LEU A 37 -9.79 -12.27 9.56
C LEU A 37 -8.99 -13.24 10.42
N ALA A 38 -8.32 -14.22 9.80
CA ALA A 38 -7.30 -15.03 10.47
C ALA A 38 -5.91 -14.44 10.24
N VAL A 39 -5.13 -14.32 11.32
CA VAL A 39 -3.73 -13.91 11.31
C VAL A 39 -2.87 -14.89 12.11
N PRO A 40 -1.57 -15.06 11.76
CA PRO A 40 -0.69 -15.91 12.53
C PRO A 40 -0.39 -15.29 13.91
N ALA A 41 -0.46 -16.11 14.97
CA ALA A 41 -0.04 -15.74 16.31
C ALA A 41 1.47 -15.96 16.50
N ASN A 42 2.12 -15.12 17.31
CA ASN A 42 3.50 -15.32 17.71
C ASN A 42 3.63 -16.47 18.75
N ARG A 43 4.83 -17.11 18.80
CA ARG A 43 5.14 -18.25 19.72
C ARG A 43 4.92 -17.96 21.21
N SER A 44 5.01 -16.71 21.62
CA SER A 44 4.86 -16.30 23.03
C SER A 44 3.41 -16.12 23.47
N GLY A 45 2.43 -16.42 22.61
CA GLY A 45 1.05 -16.05 22.87
C GLY A 45 0.85 -14.52 22.86
N GLN A 46 1.91 -13.76 22.66
CA GLN A 46 1.86 -12.32 22.54
C GLN A 46 1.36 -11.95 21.16
N ARG A 47 0.29 -11.20 21.13
CA ARG A 47 -0.28 -10.59 19.93
C ARG A 47 0.65 -9.47 19.45
N GLY A 48 1.60 -9.80 18.55
CA GLY A 48 2.49 -8.83 17.92
C GLY A 48 3.62 -8.25 18.79
N ASN A 49 4.66 -7.72 18.14
CA ASN A 49 5.85 -7.09 18.78
C ASN A 49 5.58 -5.72 19.46
N LEU A 50 4.36 -5.26 19.52
CA LEU A 50 3.95 -4.06 20.24
C LEU A 50 3.16 -4.49 21.48
N GLY A 51 3.90 -4.93 22.49
CA GLY A 51 3.54 -5.22 23.88
C GLY A 51 2.06 -5.54 24.18
N SER A 52 1.84 -6.63 24.88
CA SER A 52 0.62 -7.10 25.56
C SER A 52 -0.68 -7.32 24.74
N ALA A 53 -1.44 -8.30 25.21
CA ALA A 53 -2.73 -8.78 24.72
C ALA A 53 -3.88 -7.74 24.71
N ASP A 54 -3.59 -6.47 24.96
CA ASP A 54 -4.56 -5.41 25.28
C ASP A 54 -4.75 -4.33 24.23
N HIS A 55 -4.23 -4.51 23.03
CA HIS A 55 -4.55 -3.57 21.96
C HIS A 55 -5.92 -3.88 21.38
N GLY A 56 -6.95 -3.31 22.02
CA GLY A 56 -8.33 -3.37 21.55
C GLY A 56 -8.47 -2.85 20.10
N TRP A 57 -9.66 -2.99 19.56
CA TRP A 57 -10.00 -2.52 18.21
C TRP A 57 -9.54 -1.06 17.94
N GLU A 58 -9.71 -0.16 18.92
CA GLU A 58 -9.34 1.25 18.79
C GLU A 58 -7.87 1.47 18.39
N HIS A 59 -6.95 0.69 19.01
CA HIS A 59 -5.54 0.77 18.64
C HIS A 59 -5.30 0.37 17.18
N LEU A 60 -5.89 -0.75 16.73
CA LEU A 60 -5.77 -1.20 15.33
C LEU A 60 -6.46 -0.21 14.38
N ALA A 61 -7.61 0.33 14.77
CA ALA A 61 -8.33 1.33 13.99
C ALA A 61 -7.48 2.58 13.76
N ASN A 62 -6.88 3.13 14.81
CA ASN A 62 -5.97 4.28 14.70
C ASN A 62 -4.70 3.93 13.91
N PHE A 63 -4.10 2.77 14.18
CA PHE A 63 -2.87 2.37 13.50
C PHE A 63 -3.04 2.22 11.98
N TYR A 64 -4.17 1.64 11.54
CA TYR A 64 -4.47 1.37 10.13
C TYR A 64 -5.46 2.36 9.51
N GLY A 65 -5.98 3.33 10.27
CA GLY A 65 -6.98 4.28 9.80
C GLY A 65 -8.30 3.61 9.42
N LEU A 66 -8.81 2.72 10.27
CA LEU A 66 -10.06 1.99 10.06
C LEU A 66 -11.22 2.64 10.80
N ARG A 67 -12.43 2.44 10.28
CA ARG A 67 -13.68 3.00 10.85
C ARG A 67 -14.74 1.93 11.17
N VAL A 68 -14.63 0.74 10.57
CA VAL A 68 -15.60 -0.35 10.75
C VAL A 68 -14.90 -1.58 11.31
N ALA A 69 -15.42 -2.09 12.42
CA ALA A 69 -14.88 -3.25 13.12
C ALA A 69 -15.24 -4.55 12.41
N PHE A 70 -14.35 -5.52 12.53
CA PHE A 70 -14.55 -6.91 12.10
C PHE A 70 -13.77 -7.86 13.03
N PRO A 71 -14.24 -9.12 13.21
CA PRO A 71 -13.58 -10.11 14.02
C PRO A 71 -12.19 -10.51 13.48
N ILE A 72 -11.22 -10.61 14.40
CA ILE A 72 -9.85 -11.03 14.10
C ILE A 72 -9.51 -12.24 14.98
N ASP A 73 -9.05 -13.32 14.36
CA ASP A 73 -8.66 -14.56 15.03
C ASP A 73 -7.16 -14.80 14.86
N TRP A 74 -6.46 -14.99 15.98
CA TRP A 74 -5.02 -15.31 16.00
C TRP A 74 -4.84 -16.84 16.05
N LEU A 75 -4.34 -17.41 14.97
CA LEU A 75 -4.13 -18.85 14.85
C LEU A 75 -2.66 -19.23 15.03
N PRO A 76 -2.37 -20.40 15.62
CA PRO A 76 -1.00 -20.86 15.79
C PRO A 76 -0.23 -20.89 14.47
N ALA A 77 1.04 -20.43 14.52
CA ALA A 77 1.95 -20.45 13.38
C ALA A 77 3.38 -20.74 13.85
N HIS A 78 3.97 -21.84 13.40
CA HIS A 78 5.32 -22.20 13.78
C HIS A 78 6.34 -21.62 12.81
N PRO A 79 7.33 -20.83 13.25
CA PRO A 79 8.30 -20.18 12.36
C PRO A 79 9.08 -21.14 11.44
N ILE A 80 9.46 -22.32 11.96
CA ILE A 80 10.21 -23.33 11.21
C ILE A 80 9.36 -23.92 10.06
N LEU A 81 8.05 -24.04 10.25
CA LEU A 81 7.12 -24.57 9.26
C LEU A 81 6.72 -23.51 8.21
N ARG A 82 7.34 -22.34 8.22
CA ARG A 82 7.13 -21.27 7.23
C ARG A 82 5.64 -20.98 6.97
N ARG A 83 4.80 -21.09 8.01
CA ARG A 83 3.33 -20.92 7.98
C ARG A 83 2.55 -21.96 7.15
N TYR A 84 3.10 -23.13 6.89
CA TYR A 84 2.34 -24.23 6.30
C TYR A 84 1.30 -24.79 7.28
N ASP A 85 1.67 -24.94 8.57
CA ASP A 85 0.79 -25.27 9.68
C ASP A 85 -0.35 -24.24 9.81
N TYR A 86 0.00 -22.95 9.81
CA TYR A 86 -0.99 -21.88 9.85
C TYR A 86 -1.96 -21.95 8.66
N GLY A 87 -1.45 -22.16 7.45
CA GLY A 87 -2.29 -22.30 6.26
C GLY A 87 -3.31 -23.44 6.38
N TRP A 88 -2.89 -24.58 6.91
CA TRP A 88 -3.79 -25.72 7.17
C TRP A 88 -4.83 -25.41 8.24
N LEU A 89 -4.42 -24.86 9.37
CA LEU A 89 -5.30 -24.47 10.47
C LEU A 89 -6.31 -23.41 10.06
N ALA A 90 -5.87 -22.40 9.30
CA ALA A 90 -6.74 -21.32 8.84
C ALA A 90 -7.82 -21.81 7.86
N VAL A 91 -7.51 -22.77 7.00
CA VAL A 91 -8.52 -23.40 6.12
C VAL A 91 -9.53 -24.19 6.94
N GLY A 92 -9.09 -24.96 7.96
CA GLY A 92 -9.99 -25.66 8.89
C GLY A 92 -10.87 -24.73 9.72
N TRP A 93 -10.29 -23.61 10.18
CA TRP A 93 -11.01 -22.55 10.89
C TRP A 93 -12.09 -21.91 10.00
N ALA A 94 -11.76 -21.59 8.75
CA ALA A 94 -12.72 -21.02 7.80
C ALA A 94 -13.88 -21.99 7.51
N ASP A 95 -13.57 -23.28 7.36
CA ASP A 95 -14.56 -24.33 7.17
C ASP A 95 -15.47 -24.50 8.39
N GLY A 96 -14.91 -24.56 9.59
CA GLY A 96 -15.67 -24.64 10.84
C GLY A 96 -16.57 -23.43 11.10
N TRP A 97 -16.21 -22.24 10.57
CA TRP A 97 -17.08 -21.07 10.61
C TRP A 97 -18.19 -21.12 9.54
N GLY A 98 -18.08 -22.00 8.56
CA GLY A 98 -18.99 -22.07 7.42
C GLY A 98 -18.79 -20.90 6.46
N ALA A 99 -17.54 -20.57 6.14
CA ALA A 99 -17.22 -19.55 5.16
C ALA A 99 -17.69 -19.96 3.77
N ASP A 100 -18.36 -19.05 3.05
CA ASP A 100 -18.74 -19.24 1.65
C ASP A 100 -17.52 -19.14 0.74
N ILE A 101 -16.55 -18.27 1.11
CA ILE A 101 -15.34 -17.99 0.34
C ILE A 101 -14.15 -17.83 1.29
N ILE A 102 -13.01 -18.36 0.86
CA ILE A 102 -11.70 -18.09 1.46
C ILE A 102 -10.95 -17.13 0.54
N TYR A 103 -10.60 -15.97 1.06
CA TYR A 103 -9.81 -14.96 0.37
C TYR A 103 -8.42 -14.85 1.01
N THR A 104 -7.36 -15.05 0.24
CA THR A 104 -6.01 -15.11 0.80
C THR A 104 -4.93 -14.61 -0.14
N ARG A 105 -3.83 -14.12 0.44
CA ARG A 105 -2.56 -13.86 -0.23
C ARG A 105 -1.51 -14.94 0.06
N LEU A 106 -1.90 -16.00 0.80
CA LEU A 106 -1.00 -17.06 1.24
C LEU A 106 -1.12 -18.26 0.27
N PRO A 107 -0.12 -18.54 -0.61
CA PRO A 107 -0.22 -19.58 -1.63
C PRO A 107 -0.53 -20.96 -1.06
N GLN A 108 0.07 -21.33 0.09
CA GLN A 108 -0.20 -22.60 0.73
C GLN A 108 -1.65 -22.73 1.23
N ALA A 109 -2.23 -21.67 1.81
CA ALA A 109 -3.63 -21.71 2.22
C ALA A 109 -4.55 -21.80 0.99
N ALA A 110 -4.25 -21.06 -0.09
CA ALA A 110 -5.00 -21.13 -1.33
C ALA A 110 -4.96 -22.53 -1.98
N ALA A 111 -3.78 -23.16 -2.04
CA ALA A 111 -3.62 -24.50 -2.55
C ALA A 111 -4.43 -25.53 -1.73
N ILE A 112 -4.32 -25.49 -0.40
CA ILE A 112 -5.04 -26.39 0.50
C ILE A 112 -6.56 -26.20 0.36
N ALA A 113 -7.04 -24.96 0.38
CA ALA A 113 -8.46 -24.65 0.31
C ALA A 113 -9.08 -25.10 -1.03
N SER A 114 -8.43 -24.75 -2.15
CA SER A 114 -8.91 -25.13 -3.48
C SER A 114 -8.95 -26.64 -3.69
N TRP A 115 -7.96 -27.39 -3.20
CA TRP A 115 -7.96 -28.85 -3.27
C TRP A 115 -9.06 -29.50 -2.40
N ARG A 116 -9.41 -28.87 -1.27
CA ARG A 116 -10.56 -29.27 -0.45
C ARG A 116 -11.91 -28.87 -1.07
N GLY A 117 -11.93 -28.31 -2.27
CA GLY A 117 -13.14 -27.85 -2.95
C GLY A 117 -13.77 -26.60 -2.35
N LYS A 118 -13.05 -25.88 -1.46
CA LYS A 118 -13.54 -24.62 -0.87
C LYS A 118 -13.37 -23.50 -1.87
N LYS A 119 -14.42 -22.72 -2.14
CA LYS A 119 -14.33 -21.55 -3.02
C LYS A 119 -13.23 -20.62 -2.54
N THR A 120 -12.22 -20.40 -3.37
CA THR A 120 -10.99 -19.71 -2.97
C THR A 120 -10.59 -18.65 -3.96
N ILE A 121 -10.33 -17.45 -3.45
CA ILE A 121 -9.73 -16.33 -4.17
C ILE A 121 -8.27 -16.21 -3.72
N LEU A 122 -7.35 -16.25 -4.67
CA LEU A 122 -5.93 -15.99 -4.44
C LEU A 122 -5.55 -14.61 -4.97
N GLU A 123 -5.07 -13.73 -4.09
CA GLU A 123 -4.51 -12.45 -4.47
C GLU A 123 -2.99 -12.53 -4.62
N VAL A 124 -2.48 -12.02 -5.75
CA VAL A 124 -1.07 -12.11 -6.14
C VAL A 124 -0.52 -10.71 -6.39
N HIS A 125 0.64 -10.41 -5.80
CA HIS A 125 1.33 -9.11 -5.93
C HIS A 125 2.72 -9.21 -6.57
N ASP A 126 3.21 -10.42 -6.78
CA ASP A 126 4.50 -10.72 -7.40
C ASP A 126 4.44 -12.13 -8.00
N LEU A 127 5.37 -12.45 -8.87
CA LEU A 127 5.48 -13.81 -9.40
C LEU A 127 5.76 -14.82 -8.27
N PRO A 128 5.18 -16.03 -8.32
CA PRO A 128 5.49 -17.09 -7.39
C PRO A 128 6.99 -17.44 -7.44
N GLN A 129 7.70 -17.22 -6.32
CA GLN A 129 9.15 -17.35 -6.26
C GLN A 129 9.62 -18.66 -5.64
N GLY A 130 10.90 -19.01 -5.88
CA GLY A 130 11.53 -20.21 -5.37
C GLY A 130 10.95 -21.50 -5.98
N VAL A 131 11.21 -22.63 -5.33
CA VAL A 131 10.74 -23.95 -5.81
C VAL A 131 9.28 -24.19 -5.48
N LEU A 132 8.86 -23.83 -4.27
CA LEU A 132 7.50 -24.12 -3.76
C LEU A 132 6.45 -23.13 -4.25
N GLY A 133 6.81 -21.88 -4.52
CA GLY A 133 5.86 -20.87 -4.99
C GLY A 133 5.13 -21.29 -6.28
N PRO A 134 5.85 -21.63 -7.36
CA PRO A 134 5.24 -22.12 -8.59
C PRO A 134 4.42 -23.40 -8.41
N LEU A 135 4.89 -24.33 -7.57
CA LEU A 135 4.16 -25.56 -7.29
C LEU A 135 2.82 -25.28 -6.60
N LEU A 136 2.83 -24.47 -5.55
CA LEU A 136 1.61 -24.10 -4.81
C LEU A 136 0.61 -23.36 -5.69
N PHE A 137 1.09 -22.47 -6.56
CA PHE A 137 0.23 -21.77 -7.51
C PHE A 137 -0.43 -22.74 -8.51
N ARG A 138 0.33 -23.71 -9.07
CA ARG A 138 -0.23 -24.78 -9.93
C ARG A 138 -1.23 -25.66 -9.16
N LEU A 139 -0.93 -26.00 -7.91
CA LEU A 139 -1.86 -26.76 -7.06
C LEU A 139 -3.15 -25.98 -6.83
N PHE A 140 -3.06 -24.67 -6.55
CA PHE A 140 -4.25 -23.83 -6.45
C PHE A 140 -5.08 -23.87 -7.74
N LEU A 141 -4.46 -23.64 -8.92
CA LEU A 141 -5.15 -23.62 -10.19
C LEU A 141 -5.87 -24.94 -10.54
N LYS A 142 -5.30 -26.08 -10.13
CA LYS A 142 -5.88 -27.42 -10.37
C LYS A 142 -6.95 -27.81 -9.34
N GLY A 143 -7.07 -27.08 -8.24
CA GLY A 143 -8.05 -27.38 -7.19
C GLY A 143 -9.49 -27.03 -7.64
N LYS A 144 -10.44 -27.89 -7.32
CA LYS A 144 -11.87 -27.70 -7.67
C LYS A 144 -12.48 -26.42 -7.07
N GLY A 145 -11.86 -25.89 -6.01
CA GLY A 145 -12.29 -24.68 -5.32
C GLY A 145 -11.64 -23.39 -5.86
N ALA A 146 -10.75 -23.44 -6.85
CA ALA A 146 -10.13 -22.24 -7.42
C ALA A 146 -11.19 -21.40 -8.15
N GLN A 147 -11.55 -20.26 -7.58
CA GLN A 147 -12.60 -19.39 -8.14
C GLN A 147 -12.01 -18.20 -8.89
N ARG A 148 -10.95 -17.59 -8.34
CA ARG A 148 -10.42 -16.34 -8.88
C ARG A 148 -8.97 -16.10 -8.50
N VAL A 149 -8.21 -15.52 -9.43
CA VAL A 149 -6.92 -14.87 -9.21
C VAL A 149 -7.13 -13.37 -9.28
N VAL A 150 -6.73 -12.66 -8.23
CA VAL A 150 -6.75 -11.20 -8.17
C VAL A 150 -5.32 -10.68 -8.32
N LEU A 151 -5.09 -9.81 -9.28
CA LEU A 151 -3.77 -9.26 -9.59
C LEU A 151 -3.79 -7.75 -9.46
N VAL A 152 -2.66 -7.16 -9.06
CA VAL A 152 -2.59 -5.73 -8.79
C VAL A 152 -2.26 -4.88 -10.02
N SER A 153 -1.76 -5.49 -11.10
CA SER A 153 -1.38 -4.80 -12.33
C SER A 153 -1.45 -5.70 -13.56
N ARG A 154 -1.56 -5.08 -14.73
CA ARG A 154 -1.60 -5.81 -16.02
C ARG A 154 -0.28 -6.55 -16.33
N PRO A 155 0.92 -5.96 -16.11
CA PRO A 155 2.16 -6.70 -16.33
C PRO A 155 2.25 -7.99 -15.52
N LEU A 156 1.73 -7.99 -14.29
CA LEU A 156 1.69 -9.19 -13.46
C LEU A 156 0.76 -10.27 -14.04
N LEU A 157 -0.40 -9.88 -14.58
CA LEU A 157 -1.30 -10.81 -15.26
C LEU A 157 -0.64 -11.45 -16.47
N THR A 158 -0.02 -10.64 -17.33
CA THR A 158 0.66 -11.11 -18.54
C THR A 158 1.79 -12.08 -18.21
N ASP A 159 2.68 -11.72 -17.28
CA ASP A 159 3.84 -12.56 -16.95
C ASP A 159 3.43 -13.86 -16.23
N LEU A 160 2.37 -13.81 -15.41
CA LEU A 160 1.79 -15.02 -14.79
C LEU A 160 1.10 -15.92 -15.84
N GLY A 161 0.35 -15.35 -16.77
CA GLY A 161 -0.31 -16.08 -17.84
C GLY A 161 0.71 -16.83 -18.70
N GLN A 162 1.80 -16.17 -19.09
CA GLN A 162 2.90 -16.80 -19.81
C GLN A 162 3.56 -17.95 -19.03
N SER A 163 3.66 -17.81 -17.70
CA SER A 163 4.35 -18.78 -16.84
C SER A 163 3.52 -19.99 -16.46
N PHE A 164 2.18 -19.86 -16.37
CA PHE A 164 1.31 -20.86 -15.74
C PHE A 164 0.14 -21.35 -16.60
N ASN A 165 -0.11 -20.74 -17.75
CA ASN A 165 -1.19 -21.11 -18.67
C ASN A 165 -2.56 -21.28 -17.96
N PHE A 166 -3.14 -20.17 -17.50
CA PHE A 166 -4.47 -20.13 -16.87
C PHE A 166 -5.34 -19.06 -17.53
N PRO A 167 -6.67 -19.04 -17.31
CA PRO A 167 -7.56 -18.04 -17.92
C PRO A 167 -7.19 -16.61 -17.48
N GLU A 168 -6.77 -15.76 -18.44
CA GLU A 168 -6.32 -14.38 -18.17
C GLU A 168 -7.48 -13.37 -18.18
N SER A 169 -8.71 -13.82 -18.30
CA SER A 169 -9.90 -12.98 -18.40
C SER A 169 -10.89 -13.23 -17.25
N PRO A 170 -11.77 -12.24 -16.97
CA PRO A 170 -12.89 -12.44 -16.05
C PRO A 170 -13.79 -13.61 -16.48
N PRO A 171 -14.43 -14.32 -15.55
CA PRO A 171 -14.45 -14.03 -14.10
C PRO A 171 -13.25 -14.59 -13.32
N PHE A 172 -12.40 -15.42 -13.93
CA PHE A 172 -11.32 -16.11 -13.22
C PHE A 172 -10.15 -15.21 -12.86
N SER A 173 -9.71 -14.36 -13.78
CA SER A 173 -8.61 -13.41 -13.53
C SER A 173 -9.11 -11.98 -13.60
N ILE A 174 -8.82 -11.20 -12.56
CA ILE A 174 -9.17 -9.78 -12.52
C ILE A 174 -7.98 -8.93 -12.08
N ILE A 175 -7.88 -7.75 -12.69
CA ILE A 175 -6.94 -6.73 -12.22
C ILE A 175 -7.69 -5.84 -11.23
N ALA A 176 -7.21 -5.80 -10.00
CA ALA A 176 -7.71 -4.95 -8.94
C ALA A 176 -6.53 -4.29 -8.22
N SER A 177 -6.13 -3.11 -8.68
CA SER A 177 -5.12 -2.27 -8.03
C SER A 177 -5.52 -1.93 -6.60
N ASP A 178 -4.57 -1.49 -5.78
CA ASP A 178 -4.88 -0.99 -4.44
C ASP A 178 -5.87 0.19 -4.50
N GLY A 179 -6.36 0.61 -3.37
CA GLY A 179 -7.39 1.65 -3.28
C GLY A 179 -7.11 2.67 -2.18
N VAL A 180 -8.05 3.59 -2.01
CA VAL A 180 -8.05 4.62 -0.97
C VAL A 180 -9.42 4.76 -0.32
N ASP A 181 -9.46 5.21 0.95
CA ASP A 181 -10.68 5.64 1.63
C ASP A 181 -10.89 7.15 1.39
N LEU A 182 -11.75 7.52 0.47
CA LEU A 182 -11.95 8.92 0.08
C LEU A 182 -12.42 9.82 1.22
N GLU A 183 -13.22 9.28 2.15
CA GLU A 183 -13.74 10.04 3.30
C GLU A 183 -12.61 10.60 4.19
N ARG A 184 -11.45 9.93 4.25
CA ARG A 184 -10.28 10.42 4.99
C ARG A 184 -9.63 11.65 4.38
N TYR A 185 -9.99 11.96 3.13
CA TYR A 185 -9.44 13.05 2.32
C TYR A 185 -10.50 14.10 1.95
N ALA A 186 -11.72 14.00 2.49
CA ALA A 186 -12.84 14.87 2.12
C ALA A 186 -12.59 16.33 2.55
N ASP A 187 -12.18 16.52 3.80
CA ASP A 187 -12.09 17.83 4.46
C ASP A 187 -10.66 18.14 4.90
N LEU A 188 -9.70 18.04 3.96
CA LEU A 188 -8.31 18.39 4.24
C LEU A 188 -8.13 19.91 4.24
N PRO A 189 -7.36 20.43 5.22
CA PRO A 189 -7.02 21.85 5.24
C PRO A 189 -6.08 22.20 4.08
N GLU A 190 -6.05 23.49 3.74
CA GLU A 190 -5.07 24.01 2.80
C GLU A 190 -3.63 23.83 3.34
N PRO A 191 -2.61 23.72 2.47
CA PRO A 191 -1.24 23.37 2.87
C PRO A 191 -0.69 24.25 3.99
N ARG A 192 -0.91 25.54 3.92
CA ARG A 192 -0.47 26.51 4.93
C ARG A 192 -1.04 26.20 6.32
N GLU A 193 -2.34 25.97 6.40
CA GLU A 193 -3.03 25.66 7.65
C GLU A 193 -2.69 24.25 8.15
N ALA A 194 -2.55 23.28 7.25
CA ALA A 194 -2.10 21.93 7.60
C ALA A 194 -0.69 21.95 8.23
N ARG A 195 0.24 22.76 7.71
CA ARG A 195 1.57 22.94 8.29
C ARG A 195 1.52 23.56 9.69
N ARG A 196 0.66 24.58 9.88
CA ARG A 196 0.46 25.20 11.19
C ARG A 196 -0.03 24.17 12.22
N ILE A 197 -1.07 23.42 11.88
CA ILE A 197 -1.64 22.36 12.74
C ILE A 197 -0.59 21.29 13.06
N LEU A 198 0.16 20.84 12.06
CA LEU A 198 1.20 19.83 12.26
C LEU A 198 2.36 20.35 13.12
N ALA A 199 2.82 21.57 12.91
CA ALA A 199 3.89 22.17 13.71
C ALA A 199 3.47 22.27 15.19
N GLU A 200 2.25 22.71 15.46
CA GLU A 200 1.69 22.79 16.81
C GLU A 200 1.57 21.41 17.48
N LYS A 201 1.04 20.42 16.73
CA LYS A 201 0.78 19.06 17.25
C LYS A 201 2.05 18.25 17.47
N SER A 202 3.02 18.35 16.55
CA SER A 202 4.18 17.43 16.49
C SER A 202 5.52 18.10 16.83
N GLY A 203 5.56 19.42 16.93
CA GLY A 203 6.80 20.18 17.10
C GLY A 203 7.72 20.16 15.88
N LEU A 204 7.24 19.73 14.71
CA LEU A 204 8.02 19.74 13.48
C LEU A 204 8.31 21.18 13.05
N PRO A 205 9.55 21.49 12.58
CA PRO A 205 9.94 22.82 12.16
C PRO A 205 9.38 23.14 10.75
N LEU A 206 8.06 23.14 10.63
CA LEU A 206 7.34 23.44 9.39
C LEU A 206 7.05 24.95 9.33
N ASP A 207 7.59 25.61 8.32
CA ASP A 207 7.24 26.99 8.00
C ASP A 207 5.92 27.03 7.21
N PRO A 208 4.85 27.68 7.75
CA PRO A 208 3.57 27.75 7.08
C PRO A 208 3.59 28.38 5.68
N ASP A 209 4.51 29.29 5.43
CA ASP A 209 4.59 30.05 4.18
C ASP A 209 5.54 29.43 3.14
N ARG A 210 6.27 28.38 3.53
CA ARG A 210 7.25 27.75 2.66
C ARG A 210 6.64 26.62 1.83
N PHE A 211 6.86 26.65 0.51
CA PHE A 211 6.43 25.57 -0.37
C PHE A 211 7.00 24.23 0.10
N THR A 212 6.13 23.24 0.25
CA THR A 212 6.50 21.92 0.77
C THR A 212 6.23 20.83 -0.26
N MET A 213 7.27 20.07 -0.59
CA MET A 213 7.22 18.84 -1.38
C MET A 213 7.20 17.65 -0.43
N GLY A 214 6.18 16.78 -0.54
CA GLY A 214 6.00 15.65 0.36
C GLY A 214 6.32 14.29 -0.26
N TYR A 215 6.77 13.38 0.59
CA TYR A 215 6.86 11.94 0.33
C TYR A 215 6.32 11.17 1.52
N SER A 216 5.52 10.14 1.29
CA SER A 216 5.09 9.23 2.37
C SER A 216 5.35 7.77 2.02
N GLY A 217 5.87 6.99 2.98
CA GLY A 217 6.05 5.54 2.85
C GLY A 217 7.38 4.99 3.34
N HIS A 218 7.67 3.75 2.98
CA HIS A 218 8.95 3.10 3.32
C HIS A 218 10.12 3.73 2.55
N LEU A 219 11.31 3.64 3.14
CA LEU A 219 12.56 4.18 2.58
C LEU A 219 13.47 3.07 2.01
N TYR A 220 12.88 1.98 1.49
CA TYR A 220 13.61 0.89 0.84
C TYR A 220 14.33 1.37 -0.44
N ALA A 221 15.31 0.59 -0.88
CA ALA A 221 16.00 0.85 -2.15
C ALA A 221 15.01 0.95 -3.32
N GLY A 222 15.28 1.85 -4.25
CA GLY A 222 14.40 2.14 -5.38
C GLY A 222 13.22 3.07 -5.08
N ARG A 223 13.16 3.67 -3.88
CA ARG A 223 12.12 4.66 -3.52
C ARG A 223 12.54 6.12 -3.79
N GLY A 224 13.71 6.32 -4.43
CA GLY A 224 14.16 7.63 -4.92
C GLY A 224 14.70 8.59 -3.86
N MET A 225 15.09 8.10 -2.68
CA MET A 225 15.61 8.99 -1.62
C MET A 225 16.86 9.76 -2.04
N THR A 226 17.73 9.18 -2.86
CA THR A 226 18.91 9.86 -3.40
C THR A 226 18.50 11.05 -4.26
N LEU A 227 17.57 10.84 -5.20
CA LEU A 227 17.01 11.89 -6.04
C LEU A 227 16.41 13.03 -5.20
N MET A 228 15.64 12.70 -4.17
CA MET A 228 15.06 13.73 -3.26
C MET A 228 16.12 14.58 -2.57
N LEU A 229 17.21 13.96 -2.08
CA LEU A 229 18.30 14.72 -1.44
C LEU A 229 19.08 15.58 -2.44
N GLU A 230 19.21 15.13 -3.68
CA GLU A 230 19.81 15.92 -4.76
C GLU A 230 18.94 17.10 -5.16
N MET A 231 17.63 16.91 -5.27
CA MET A 231 16.69 18.02 -5.46
C MET A 231 16.76 19.02 -4.29
N ALA A 232 16.77 18.52 -3.04
CA ALA A 232 16.82 19.36 -1.85
C ALA A 232 18.09 20.24 -1.79
N SER A 233 19.21 19.76 -2.34
CA SER A 233 20.46 20.55 -2.41
C SER A 233 20.42 21.64 -3.49
N GLN A 234 19.51 21.53 -4.48
CA GLN A 234 19.38 22.50 -5.56
C GLN A 234 18.26 23.53 -5.32
N VAL A 235 17.32 23.25 -4.42
CA VAL A 235 16.14 24.08 -4.16
C VAL A 235 16.00 24.31 -2.65
N GLU A 236 16.91 25.12 -2.11
CA GLU A 236 17.01 25.34 -0.65
C GLU A 236 15.78 26.02 -0.03
N ASP A 237 15.01 26.76 -0.84
CA ASP A 237 13.81 27.48 -0.43
C ASP A 237 12.51 26.65 -0.49
N VAL A 238 12.61 25.33 -0.78
CA VAL A 238 11.52 24.35 -0.70
C VAL A 238 11.78 23.41 0.47
N THR A 239 10.75 23.13 1.26
CA THR A 239 10.80 22.09 2.30
C THR A 239 10.51 20.71 1.69
N PHE A 240 11.35 19.73 2.00
CA PHE A 240 11.13 18.32 1.65
C PHE A 240 10.67 17.56 2.90
N LEU A 241 9.38 17.25 2.98
CA LEU A 241 8.77 16.52 4.09
C LEU A 241 8.72 15.03 3.77
N ILE A 242 9.54 14.23 4.44
CA ILE A 242 9.65 12.78 4.26
C ILE A 242 8.99 12.07 5.45
N VAL A 243 7.86 11.43 5.18
CA VAL A 243 7.00 10.77 6.18
C VAL A 243 7.14 9.27 6.08
N GLY A 244 7.52 8.60 7.17
CA GLY A 244 7.63 7.15 7.23
C GLY A 244 9.06 6.63 7.36
N GLY A 245 9.24 5.35 7.07
CA GLY A 245 10.51 4.64 7.23
C GLY A 245 10.64 3.92 8.58
N GLU A 246 11.43 2.86 8.59
CA GLU A 246 11.83 2.16 9.80
C GLU A 246 12.95 2.93 10.53
N PRO A 247 13.09 2.81 11.86
CA PRO A 247 14.05 3.61 12.64
C PRO A 247 15.48 3.59 12.08
N SER A 248 15.97 2.43 11.65
CA SER A 248 17.32 2.31 11.07
C SER A 248 17.45 3.03 9.72
N GLN A 249 16.42 3.01 8.89
CA GLN A 249 16.39 3.71 7.61
C GLN A 249 16.35 5.22 7.80
N VAL A 250 15.54 5.69 8.76
CA VAL A 250 15.43 7.10 9.12
C VAL A 250 16.77 7.63 9.68
N SER A 251 17.45 6.85 10.56
CA SER A 251 18.77 7.21 11.07
C SER A 251 19.79 7.36 9.94
N LEU A 252 19.87 6.38 9.06
CA LEU A 252 20.78 6.42 7.91
C LEU A 252 20.48 7.62 6.97
N LEU A 253 19.21 7.92 6.74
CA LEU A 253 18.84 9.07 5.91
C LEU A 253 19.17 10.39 6.60
N ARG A 254 18.97 10.49 7.93
CA ARG A 254 19.34 11.67 8.74
C ARG A 254 20.85 11.94 8.68
N GLU A 255 21.66 10.91 8.75
CA GLU A 255 23.13 11.04 8.56
C GLU A 255 23.49 11.57 7.17
N LYS A 256 22.80 11.10 6.11
CA LYS A 256 23.02 11.60 4.75
C LYS A 256 22.61 13.07 4.62
N VAL A 257 21.49 13.47 5.21
CA VAL A 257 21.01 14.86 5.26
C VAL A 257 22.04 15.74 5.96
N ALA A 258 22.52 15.32 7.14
CA ALA A 258 23.52 16.07 7.92
C ALA A 258 24.86 16.21 7.17
N ARG A 259 25.37 15.11 6.58
CA ARG A 259 26.62 15.15 5.78
C ARG A 259 26.57 16.07 4.58
N ARG A 260 25.37 16.28 3.99
CA ARG A 260 25.16 17.19 2.86
C ARG A 260 24.84 18.63 3.30
N GLY A 261 24.71 18.89 4.62
CA GLY A 261 24.35 20.20 5.15
C GLY A 261 22.95 20.66 4.82
N LEU A 262 22.03 19.76 4.46
CA LEU A 262 20.68 20.11 4.04
C LEU A 262 19.82 20.55 5.24
N ARG A 263 19.27 21.76 5.20
CA ARG A 263 18.43 22.36 6.24
C ARG A 263 16.95 22.34 5.90
N ASN A 264 16.61 21.97 4.69
CA ASN A 264 15.25 21.97 4.14
C ASN A 264 14.63 20.58 4.05
N VAL A 265 15.22 19.56 4.68
CA VAL A 265 14.70 18.19 4.72
C VAL A 265 14.20 17.85 6.12
N ILE A 266 12.93 17.53 6.26
CA ILE A 266 12.27 17.14 7.51
C ILE A 266 11.90 15.66 7.45
N LEU A 267 12.37 14.88 8.43
CA LEU A 267 12.14 13.44 8.55
C LEU A 267 11.27 13.15 9.77
N THR A 268 10.07 12.63 9.57
CA THR A 268 9.14 12.34 10.68
C THR A 268 9.37 10.96 11.31
N GLY A 269 9.90 10.00 10.54
CA GLY A 269 9.81 8.59 10.88
C GLY A 269 8.39 8.05 10.68
N PHE A 270 8.10 6.91 11.30
CA PHE A 270 6.80 6.26 11.17
C PHE A 270 5.67 7.14 11.72
N VAL A 271 4.61 7.25 10.92
CA VAL A 271 3.35 7.90 11.27
C VAL A 271 2.22 6.89 11.09
N ALA A 272 1.28 6.85 12.02
CA ALA A 272 0.10 5.98 11.92
C ALA A 272 -0.72 6.31 10.64
N ASN A 273 -1.27 5.29 10.00
CA ASN A 273 -1.99 5.50 8.74
C ASN A 273 -3.19 6.47 8.90
N ALA A 274 -3.81 6.50 10.09
CA ALA A 274 -4.90 7.45 10.38
C ALA A 274 -4.46 8.92 10.27
N GLU A 275 -3.22 9.24 10.61
CA GLU A 275 -2.71 10.61 10.62
C GLU A 275 -2.12 11.06 9.26
N LEU A 276 -1.85 10.09 8.38
CA LEU A 276 -1.15 10.33 7.11
C LEU A 276 -1.81 11.41 6.22
N PRO A 277 -3.15 11.51 6.11
CA PRO A 277 -3.78 12.57 5.33
C PRO A 277 -3.38 13.98 5.77
N GLY A 278 -3.20 14.24 7.07
CA GLY A 278 -2.76 15.54 7.58
C GLY A 278 -1.35 15.93 7.13
N TYR A 279 -0.43 14.94 7.08
CA TYR A 279 0.92 15.18 6.56
C TYR A 279 0.93 15.42 5.04
N GLN A 280 0.10 14.71 4.31
CA GLN A 280 -0.05 14.91 2.86
C GLN A 280 -0.71 16.25 2.56
N ALA A 281 -1.67 16.68 3.38
CA ALA A 281 -2.31 17.98 3.27
C ALA A 281 -1.34 19.16 3.46
N ALA A 282 -0.28 18.97 4.27
CA ALA A 282 0.74 20.00 4.52
C ALA A 282 1.65 20.31 3.31
N CYS A 283 1.48 19.61 2.20
CA CYS A 283 2.31 19.72 1.01
C CYS A 283 1.53 20.37 -0.14
N GLU A 284 2.17 21.20 -0.94
CA GLU A 284 1.63 21.69 -2.22
C GLU A 284 1.71 20.63 -3.31
N ALA A 285 2.73 19.77 -3.23
CA ALA A 285 2.91 18.66 -4.16
C ALA A 285 3.50 17.44 -3.46
N LEU A 286 3.18 16.27 -4.00
CA LEU A 286 3.60 14.97 -3.48
C LEU A 286 4.40 14.22 -4.53
N MET A 287 5.44 13.49 -4.13
CA MET A 287 6.30 12.83 -5.10
C MET A 287 6.41 11.31 -4.90
N MET A 288 6.47 10.60 -6.02
CA MET A 288 6.71 9.16 -6.12
C MET A 288 7.93 8.89 -7.02
N PRO A 289 9.16 9.13 -6.53
CA PRO A 289 10.38 9.06 -7.33
C PRO A 289 10.92 7.62 -7.41
N TYR A 290 10.05 6.69 -7.84
CA TYR A 290 10.44 5.30 -7.97
C TYR A 290 11.55 5.12 -9.01
N GLN A 291 12.51 4.28 -8.68
CA GLN A 291 13.53 3.85 -9.63
C GLN A 291 13.02 2.68 -10.48
N PRO A 292 13.67 2.34 -11.62
CA PRO A 292 13.25 1.18 -12.42
C PRO A 292 13.26 -0.14 -11.64
N ARG A 293 14.15 -0.26 -10.64
CA ARG A 293 14.19 -1.39 -9.71
C ARG A 293 13.75 -0.95 -8.33
N VAL A 294 12.78 -1.65 -7.77
CA VAL A 294 12.17 -1.31 -6.48
C VAL A 294 12.17 -2.51 -5.55
N ALA A 295 12.91 -2.39 -4.44
CA ALA A 295 12.99 -3.46 -3.46
C ALA A 295 11.65 -3.71 -2.76
N ALA A 296 11.24 -4.98 -2.68
CA ALA A 296 10.15 -5.44 -1.83
C ALA A 296 10.61 -5.64 -0.38
N SER A 297 9.70 -5.54 0.59
CA SER A 297 9.98 -5.85 2.01
C SER A 297 10.34 -7.34 2.24
N SER A 298 9.96 -8.22 1.33
CA SER A 298 10.25 -9.65 1.33
C SER A 298 11.52 -10.03 0.57
N GLY A 299 12.22 -9.04 0.00
CA GLY A 299 13.28 -9.25 -0.97
C GLY A 299 12.77 -9.32 -2.41
N GLY A 300 13.68 -9.18 -3.39
CA GLY A 300 13.32 -9.14 -4.81
C GLY A 300 12.99 -7.74 -5.32
N ASP A 301 12.71 -7.66 -6.63
CA ASP A 301 12.38 -6.45 -7.37
C ASP A 301 10.90 -6.49 -7.80
N ILE A 302 10.12 -5.53 -7.33
CA ILE A 302 8.69 -5.38 -7.68
C ILE A 302 8.43 -4.19 -8.60
N GLY A 303 9.46 -3.54 -9.13
CA GLY A 303 9.34 -2.34 -9.97
C GLY A 303 8.37 -2.51 -11.14
N ARG A 304 8.35 -3.70 -11.74
CA ARG A 304 7.48 -4.04 -12.87
C ARG A 304 5.99 -4.21 -12.51
N TYR A 305 5.67 -4.51 -11.23
CA TYR A 305 4.31 -4.89 -10.79
C TYR A 305 3.69 -3.93 -9.79
N LEU A 306 4.29 -2.76 -9.59
CA LEU A 306 3.87 -1.81 -8.56
C LEU A 306 2.38 -1.43 -8.65
N SER A 307 1.70 -1.51 -7.51
CA SER A 307 0.42 -0.82 -7.28
C SER A 307 0.52 -0.15 -5.91
N PRO A 308 1.19 1.01 -5.81
CA PRO A 308 1.46 1.61 -4.51
C PRO A 308 0.23 2.33 -3.97
N MET A 309 -0.22 1.98 -2.76
CA MET A 309 -1.34 2.65 -2.08
C MET A 309 -1.20 4.17 -2.07
N LYS A 310 0.04 4.69 -1.85
CA LYS A 310 0.30 6.13 -1.86
C LYS A 310 -0.12 6.83 -3.16
N MET A 311 -0.14 6.15 -4.29
CA MET A 311 -0.60 6.73 -5.56
C MET A 311 -2.06 7.17 -5.44
N PHE A 312 -2.91 6.31 -4.92
CA PHE A 312 -4.33 6.59 -4.71
C PHE A 312 -4.55 7.58 -3.57
N GLU A 313 -3.75 7.50 -2.51
CA GLU A 313 -3.75 8.46 -1.41
C GLU A 313 -3.38 9.88 -1.89
N TYR A 314 -2.36 10.01 -2.74
CA TYR A 314 -1.93 11.29 -3.32
C TYR A 314 -2.99 11.85 -4.26
N MET A 315 -3.58 11.02 -5.11
CA MET A 315 -4.70 11.44 -5.96
C MET A 315 -5.88 11.96 -5.12
N ALA A 316 -6.20 11.29 -4.01
CA ALA A 316 -7.29 11.68 -3.11
C ALA A 316 -6.99 12.96 -2.32
N SER A 317 -5.71 13.22 -2.01
CA SER A 317 -5.30 14.38 -1.20
C SER A 317 -5.56 15.73 -1.89
N GLY A 318 -5.80 15.75 -3.19
CA GLY A 318 -5.94 16.98 -3.96
C GLY A 318 -4.64 17.80 -4.01
N ARG A 319 -3.51 17.13 -4.06
CA ARG A 319 -2.18 17.75 -4.23
C ARG A 319 -1.58 17.32 -5.56
N ALA A 320 -0.81 18.20 -6.20
CA ALA A 320 -0.15 17.86 -7.45
C ALA A 320 0.81 16.68 -7.25
N ILE A 321 0.91 15.80 -8.24
CA ILE A 321 1.72 14.60 -8.16
C ILE A 321 2.88 14.70 -9.16
N LEU A 322 4.12 14.53 -8.65
CA LEU A 322 5.29 14.24 -9.45
C LEU A 322 5.59 12.75 -9.33
N SER A 323 5.60 12.02 -10.41
CA SER A 323 5.83 10.59 -10.42
C SER A 323 6.89 10.18 -11.44
N SER A 324 7.67 9.17 -11.11
CA SER A 324 8.51 8.51 -12.10
C SER A 324 7.64 7.95 -13.22
N ASP A 325 8.09 8.14 -14.44
CA ASP A 325 7.47 7.61 -15.65
C ASP A 325 7.80 6.12 -15.82
N LEU A 326 7.06 5.28 -15.09
CA LEU A 326 7.16 3.83 -15.18
C LEU A 326 5.91 3.24 -15.85
N PRO A 327 6.05 2.26 -16.76
CA PRO A 327 4.90 1.71 -17.50
C PRO A 327 3.74 1.27 -16.61
N VAL A 328 4.03 0.65 -15.46
CA VAL A 328 3.00 0.17 -14.52
C VAL A 328 2.24 1.31 -13.83
N LEU A 329 2.88 2.46 -13.58
CA LEU A 329 2.21 3.63 -12.99
C LEU A 329 1.31 4.33 -14.00
N ARG A 330 1.62 4.23 -15.29
CA ARG A 330 0.78 4.74 -16.38
C ARG A 330 -0.55 3.98 -16.54
N GLU A 331 -0.75 2.88 -15.84
CA GLU A 331 -2.09 2.24 -15.77
C GLU A 331 -3.11 3.13 -15.04
N VAL A 332 -2.64 4.08 -14.23
CA VAL A 332 -3.47 4.98 -13.42
C VAL A 332 -3.14 6.45 -13.67
N LEU A 333 -1.83 6.79 -13.69
CA LEU A 333 -1.36 8.16 -13.87
C LEU A 333 -1.20 8.49 -15.35
N THR A 334 -1.61 9.72 -15.70
CA THR A 334 -1.53 10.29 -17.04
C THR A 334 -0.97 11.70 -16.95
N SER A 335 -0.62 12.31 -18.09
CA SER A 335 -0.19 13.71 -18.14
C SER A 335 -1.29 14.72 -17.74
N GLN A 336 -2.53 14.26 -17.57
CA GLN A 336 -3.64 15.10 -17.10
C GLN A 336 -3.75 15.16 -15.57
N ASN A 337 -3.25 14.14 -14.85
CA ASN A 337 -3.41 14.00 -13.40
C ASN A 337 -2.08 13.92 -12.64
N ALA A 338 -0.93 13.91 -13.33
CA ALA A 338 0.40 13.90 -12.74
C ALA A 338 1.46 14.42 -13.73
N LEU A 339 2.58 14.93 -13.21
CA LEU A 339 3.80 15.10 -14.01
C LEU A 339 4.59 13.77 -13.99
N LEU A 340 4.73 13.16 -15.16
CA LEU A 340 5.47 11.90 -15.33
C LEU A 340 6.89 12.21 -15.82
N LEU A 341 7.88 11.86 -15.00
CA LEU A 341 9.26 12.31 -15.15
C LEU A 341 10.23 11.12 -15.25
N PRO A 342 11.34 11.24 -16.00
CA PRO A 342 12.39 10.24 -16.05
C PRO A 342 12.89 9.90 -14.63
N PRO A 343 13.01 8.62 -14.26
CA PRO A 343 13.29 8.21 -12.86
C PRO A 343 14.59 8.72 -12.26
N GLU A 344 15.61 9.02 -13.10
CA GLU A 344 16.98 9.29 -12.65
C GLU A 344 17.48 10.69 -13.01
N ASP A 345 16.67 11.50 -13.69
CA ASP A 345 17.07 12.82 -14.16
C ASP A 345 16.67 13.92 -13.16
N VAL A 346 17.57 14.24 -12.22
CA VAL A 346 17.32 15.25 -11.19
C VAL A 346 17.01 16.64 -11.76
N VAL A 347 17.60 17.00 -12.90
CA VAL A 347 17.38 18.32 -13.52
C VAL A 347 15.92 18.47 -13.96
N VAL A 348 15.37 17.44 -14.58
CA VAL A 348 13.96 17.41 -15.00
C VAL A 348 13.03 17.49 -13.80
N TRP A 349 13.34 16.80 -12.70
CA TRP A 349 12.54 16.84 -11.46
C TRP A 349 12.57 18.22 -10.79
N VAL A 350 13.74 18.86 -10.74
CA VAL A 350 13.89 20.22 -10.21
C VAL A 350 13.12 21.23 -11.08
N THR A 351 13.22 21.12 -12.39
CA THR A 351 12.48 21.96 -13.33
C THR A 351 10.96 21.82 -13.15
N ALA A 352 10.48 20.59 -13.06
CA ALA A 352 9.06 20.30 -12.83
C ALA A 352 8.56 20.84 -11.47
N LEU A 353 9.39 20.73 -10.42
CA LEU A 353 9.08 21.31 -9.11
C LEU A 353 8.97 22.84 -9.19
N GLN A 354 9.90 23.50 -9.87
CA GLN A 354 9.88 24.95 -10.06
C GLN A 354 8.66 25.40 -10.88
N GLU A 355 8.29 24.65 -11.91
CA GLU A 355 7.10 24.90 -12.71
C GLU A 355 5.82 24.83 -11.86
N LEU A 356 5.64 23.76 -11.06
CA LEU A 356 4.49 23.63 -10.15
C LEU A 356 4.43 24.76 -9.11
N ARG A 357 5.59 25.24 -8.66
CA ARG A 357 5.68 26.33 -7.71
C ARG A 357 5.26 27.67 -8.33
N GLN A 358 5.71 27.95 -9.55
CA GLN A 358 5.46 29.20 -10.28
C GLN A 358 4.09 29.22 -10.95
N ASN A 359 3.49 28.06 -11.22
CA ASN A 359 2.23 27.94 -11.95
C ASN A 359 1.13 27.26 -11.09
N PRO A 360 0.42 28.03 -10.25
CA PRO A 360 -0.70 27.50 -9.45
C PRO A 360 -1.83 26.89 -10.30
N HIS A 361 -2.07 27.41 -11.51
CA HIS A 361 -3.11 26.86 -12.39
C HIS A 361 -2.77 25.44 -12.84
N LEU A 362 -1.55 25.18 -13.27
CA LEU A 362 -1.09 23.84 -13.61
C LEU A 362 -1.18 22.92 -12.39
N ARG A 363 -0.66 23.38 -11.25
CA ARG A 363 -0.66 22.60 -10.00
C ARG A 363 -2.08 22.19 -9.58
N ASN A 364 -3.01 23.14 -9.57
CA ASN A 364 -4.39 22.89 -9.18
C ASN A 364 -5.13 22.03 -10.22
N GLY A 365 -4.93 22.27 -11.51
CA GLY A 365 -5.53 21.48 -12.58
C GLY A 365 -5.16 20.00 -12.53
N LEU A 366 -3.87 19.69 -12.30
CA LEU A 366 -3.41 18.31 -12.09
C LEU A 366 -4.02 17.67 -10.84
N ALA A 367 -4.05 18.40 -9.73
CA ALA A 367 -4.61 17.93 -8.46
C ALA A 367 -6.11 17.64 -8.55
N GLU A 368 -6.88 18.53 -9.18
CA GLU A 368 -8.31 18.34 -9.40
C GLU A 368 -8.61 17.16 -10.33
N GLN A 369 -7.82 16.99 -11.40
CA GLN A 369 -8.01 15.84 -12.28
C GLN A 369 -7.68 14.55 -11.56
N ALA A 370 -6.60 14.49 -10.78
CA ALA A 370 -6.25 13.33 -9.96
C ALA A 370 -7.40 12.99 -8.99
N ARG A 371 -8.00 14.00 -8.33
CA ARG A 371 -9.12 13.82 -7.41
C ARG A 371 -10.40 13.33 -8.11
N ARG A 372 -10.65 13.74 -9.35
CA ARG A 372 -11.75 13.19 -10.17
C ARG A 372 -11.50 11.73 -10.54
N ASP A 373 -10.28 11.39 -10.94
CA ASP A 373 -9.95 10.07 -11.43
C ASP A 373 -9.92 9.01 -10.32
N VAL A 374 -9.55 9.39 -9.09
CA VAL A 374 -9.38 8.44 -7.98
C VAL A 374 -10.70 7.86 -7.46
N VAL A 375 -11.85 8.46 -7.75
CA VAL A 375 -13.18 8.02 -7.28
C VAL A 375 -13.46 6.56 -7.64
N ARG A 376 -12.94 6.07 -8.75
CA ARG A 376 -13.07 4.66 -9.18
C ARG A 376 -12.14 3.69 -8.44
N PHE A 377 -11.15 4.20 -7.69
CA PHE A 377 -10.12 3.42 -7.01
C PHE A 377 -10.31 3.41 -5.48
N THR A 378 -11.54 3.26 -5.01
CA THR A 378 -11.80 3.08 -3.58
C THR A 378 -11.63 1.64 -3.15
N TRP A 379 -11.36 1.41 -1.86
CA TRP A 379 -11.32 0.06 -1.30
C TRP A 379 -12.66 -0.66 -1.47
N GLU A 380 -13.78 0.06 -1.35
CA GLU A 380 -15.13 -0.46 -1.55
C GLU A 380 -15.37 -0.90 -3.00
N SER A 381 -14.98 -0.08 -3.98
CA SER A 381 -15.06 -0.44 -5.41
C SER A 381 -14.20 -1.67 -5.72
N ARG A 382 -13.00 -1.73 -5.13
CA ARG A 382 -12.13 -2.89 -5.24
C ARG A 382 -12.76 -4.15 -4.66
N ALA A 383 -13.29 -4.08 -3.45
CA ALA A 383 -13.92 -5.21 -2.78
C ALA A 383 -15.14 -5.72 -3.56
N LYS A 384 -15.97 -4.81 -4.09
CA LYS A 384 -17.10 -5.16 -4.96
C LYS A 384 -16.62 -5.91 -6.21
N ARG A 385 -15.60 -5.40 -6.90
CA ARG A 385 -15.02 -6.03 -8.08
C ARG A 385 -14.42 -7.41 -7.80
N VAL A 386 -13.77 -7.58 -6.64
CA VAL A 386 -13.18 -8.86 -6.23
C VAL A 386 -14.24 -9.94 -6.02
N LEU A 387 -15.44 -9.59 -5.59
CA LEU A 387 -16.53 -10.53 -5.32
C LEU A 387 -17.59 -10.61 -6.43
N GLU A 388 -17.50 -9.79 -7.46
CA GLU A 388 -18.48 -9.74 -8.55
C GLU A 388 -18.61 -11.09 -9.27
N GLY A 389 -19.82 -11.63 -9.34
CA GLY A 389 -20.12 -12.89 -10.04
C GLY A 389 -19.61 -14.18 -9.33
N ILE A 390 -19.38 -14.14 -8.01
CA ILE A 390 -18.99 -15.31 -7.22
C ILE A 390 -20.15 -15.85 -6.39
#